data_468a0bdedbdefac3d2edc968489021ae
#
_entry.id   468a0bdedbdefac3d2edc968489021ae
#
_cell.length_a   1.000
_cell.length_b   1.000
_cell.length_c   1.000
_cell.angle_alpha   90.00
_cell.angle_beta   90.00
_cell.angle_gamma   90.00
#
_symmetry.space_group_name_H-M   'P 1'
#
loop_
_entity.id
_entity.type
_entity.pdbx_description
1 polymer ?
#
loop_
_entity_poly.entity_id
_entity_poly.type
_entity_poly.pdbx_seq_one_letter_code
_entity_poly.pdbx_strand_id
1 'polypeptide(L)'
;SQQRLKPSFKAVFESGESVRLESAESDFQQSLGMMQREALPRRRGMMFPQSKAQRKSVYMFNCLAPLDILFLNDGRIIDMSPKTPICSNTDPDECQLYESSQPFDNWIELRSGSINRFDLSIGGQVDLIAI
;
A
#
# COMPACT_ATOMS: atom_id res chain seq x y z
N SER A 1 -7.67 17.41 -2.42
CA SER A 1 -6.59 17.67 -1.48
C SER A 1 -5.77 16.41 -1.24
N GLN A 2 -4.54 16.58 -0.75
CA GLN A 2 -3.65 15.47 -0.43
C GLN A 2 -3.34 15.44 1.05
N GLN A 3 -2.96 14.28 1.56
CA GLN A 3 -2.46 14.15 2.91
C GLN A 3 -0.97 13.80 2.90
N ARG A 4 -0.27 14.24 3.92
CA ARG A 4 1.13 13.89 4.18
C ARG A 4 1.24 13.58 5.65
N LEU A 5 1.37 12.30 5.95
CA LEU A 5 1.49 11.83 7.33
C LEU A 5 2.97 11.62 7.63
N LYS A 6 3.39 11.96 8.85
CA LYS A 6 4.74 11.67 9.27
C LYS A 6 4.93 10.15 9.34
N PRO A 7 6.00 9.59 8.76
CA PRO A 7 6.25 8.16 8.89
C PRO A 7 6.31 7.73 10.35
N SER A 8 5.61 6.65 10.67
CA SER A 8 5.50 6.14 12.04
C SER A 8 5.85 4.66 12.15
N PHE A 9 6.08 3.99 11.01
CA PHE A 9 6.50 2.59 10.97
C PHE A 9 7.62 2.41 9.96
N LYS A 10 8.35 1.32 10.14
CA LYS A 10 9.33 0.84 9.19
C LYS A 10 8.96 -0.59 8.83
N ALA A 11 8.88 -0.87 7.54
CA ALA A 11 8.73 -2.23 7.04
C ALA A 11 10.11 -2.77 6.72
N VAL A 12 10.46 -3.91 7.31
CA VAL A 12 11.73 -4.60 7.05
C VAL A 12 11.40 -5.87 6.27
N PHE A 13 11.99 -6.01 5.10
CA PHE A 13 11.79 -7.16 4.22
C PHE A 13 12.81 -8.26 4.51
N GLU A 14 12.58 -9.45 3.97
CA GLU A 14 13.49 -10.58 4.19
C GLU A 14 14.90 -10.30 3.66
N SER A 15 15.03 -9.46 2.65
CA SER A 15 16.35 -9.02 2.15
C SER A 15 17.14 -8.17 3.14
N GLY A 16 16.51 -7.70 4.22
CA GLY A 16 17.09 -6.76 5.16
C GLY A 16 16.88 -5.31 4.78
N GLU A 17 16.41 -5.02 3.57
CA GLU A 17 16.07 -3.67 3.17
C GLU A 17 14.78 -3.21 3.83
N SER A 18 14.61 -1.90 3.95
CA SER A 18 13.46 -1.34 4.65
C SER A 18 12.92 -0.11 3.96
N VAL A 19 11.64 0.17 4.24
CA VAL A 19 10.98 1.41 3.83
C VAL A 19 10.28 2.01 5.04
N ARG A 20 10.21 3.33 5.06
CA ARG A 20 9.49 4.06 6.11
C ARG A 20 8.07 4.30 5.64
N LEU A 21 7.11 4.05 6.53
CA LEU A 21 5.69 4.05 6.18
C LEU A 21 4.93 5.12 6.95
N GLU A 22 4.14 5.89 6.21
CA GLU A 22 3.04 6.65 6.78
C GLU A 22 1.93 5.66 7.12
N SER A 23 1.20 5.88 8.20
CA SER A 23 0.11 4.99 8.58
C SER A 23 -1.22 5.71 8.47
N ALA A 24 -2.04 5.31 7.51
CA ALA A 24 -3.39 5.83 7.33
C ALA A 24 -4.33 5.00 8.21
N GLU A 25 -4.70 5.51 9.38
CA GLU A 25 -5.39 4.72 10.40
C GLU A 25 -6.88 5.01 10.48
N SER A 26 -7.30 6.26 10.29
CA SER A 26 -8.73 6.59 10.30
C SER A 26 -9.37 6.28 8.95
N ASP A 27 -10.69 6.13 8.95
CA ASP A 27 -11.43 5.91 7.71
C ASP A 27 -11.19 7.05 6.71
N PHE A 28 -11.12 8.29 7.20
CA PHE A 28 -10.84 9.44 6.36
C PHE A 28 -9.44 9.35 5.74
N GLN A 29 -8.42 9.02 6.54
CA GLN A 29 -7.06 8.88 6.05
C GLN A 29 -6.96 7.75 5.03
N GLN A 30 -7.62 6.64 5.27
CA GLN A 30 -7.62 5.51 4.34
C GLN A 30 -8.33 5.86 3.03
N SER A 31 -9.41 6.63 3.09
CA SER A 31 -10.10 7.04 1.87
C SER A 31 -9.30 8.02 1.03
N LEU A 32 -8.51 8.90 1.65
CA LEU A 32 -7.60 9.79 0.93
C LEU A 32 -6.39 9.03 0.37
N GLY A 33 -5.80 8.16 1.18
CA GLY A 33 -4.64 7.39 0.75
C GLY A 33 -3.57 8.24 0.08
N MET A 34 -3.19 7.83 -1.12
CA MET A 34 -2.16 8.49 -1.93
C MET A 34 -2.74 9.50 -2.93
N MET A 35 -4.02 9.83 -2.82
CA MET A 35 -4.66 10.76 -3.76
C MET A 35 -3.89 12.07 -3.87
N GLN A 36 -3.75 12.57 -5.11
CA GLN A 36 -3.13 13.85 -5.45
C GLN A 36 -1.65 13.95 -5.08
N ARG A 37 -0.99 12.84 -4.79
CA ARG A 37 0.44 12.84 -4.48
C ARG A 37 1.27 12.37 -5.65
N GLU A 38 2.43 12.99 -5.83
CA GLU A 38 3.42 12.55 -6.78
C GLU A 38 4.06 11.23 -6.31
N ALA A 39 4.84 10.61 -7.19
CA ALA A 39 5.53 9.37 -6.88
C ALA A 39 6.35 9.51 -5.58
N LEU A 40 6.21 8.52 -4.70
CA LEU A 40 6.98 8.46 -3.47
C LEU A 40 8.45 8.18 -3.75
N PRO A 41 9.35 8.63 -2.89
CA PRO A 41 10.72 8.12 -2.91
C PRO A 41 10.75 6.60 -2.70
N ARG A 42 11.84 5.97 -3.13
CA ARG A 42 11.94 4.50 -3.12
C ARG A 42 11.80 3.87 -1.74
N ARG A 43 12.19 4.59 -0.68
CA ARG A 43 12.17 4.07 0.69
C ARG A 43 11.04 4.66 1.52
N ARG A 44 9.98 5.07 0.86
CA ARG A 44 8.80 5.62 1.51
C ARG A 44 7.56 4.90 1.00
N GLY A 45 6.56 4.75 1.85
CA GLY A 45 5.29 4.17 1.48
C GLY A 45 4.21 4.56 2.45
N MET A 46 3.03 3.98 2.25
CA MET A 46 1.89 4.19 3.14
C MET A 46 1.26 2.83 3.45
N MET A 47 0.98 2.60 4.73
CA MET A 47 0.26 1.40 5.15
C MET A 47 -1.15 1.75 5.62
N PHE A 48 -2.04 0.78 5.52
CA PHE A 48 -3.47 0.92 5.79
C PHE A 48 -3.90 -0.22 6.72
N PRO A 49 -3.59 -0.11 8.03
CA PRO A 49 -3.90 -1.19 8.96
C PRO A 49 -5.40 -1.32 9.18
N GLN A 50 -5.87 -2.54 9.33
CA GLN A 50 -7.26 -2.87 9.60
C GLN A 50 -7.36 -3.46 11.00
N SER A 51 -8.48 -3.19 11.70
CA SER A 51 -8.66 -3.68 13.07
C SER A 51 -8.75 -5.21 13.14
N LYS A 52 -9.17 -5.84 12.04
CA LYS A 52 -9.23 -7.29 11.90
C LYS A 52 -9.05 -7.66 10.43
N ALA A 53 -8.65 -8.89 10.17
CA ALA A 53 -8.52 -9.38 8.81
C ALA A 53 -9.88 -9.33 8.11
N GLN A 54 -9.91 -8.78 6.90
CA GLN A 54 -11.11 -8.66 6.09
C GLN A 54 -10.75 -8.52 4.63
N ARG A 55 -11.72 -8.72 3.75
CA ARG A 55 -11.57 -8.45 2.32
C ARG A 55 -12.12 -7.07 2.04
N LYS A 56 -11.37 -6.30 1.26
CA LYS A 56 -11.69 -4.93 0.94
C LYS A 56 -11.05 -4.61 -0.40
N SER A 57 -11.73 -3.79 -1.20
CA SER A 57 -11.18 -3.37 -2.50
C SER A 57 -10.38 -2.10 -2.35
N VAL A 58 -9.33 -1.99 -3.17
CA VAL A 58 -8.49 -0.80 -3.30
C VAL A 58 -8.64 -0.28 -4.72
N TYR A 59 -8.67 1.02 -4.89
CA TYR A 59 -8.71 1.64 -6.21
C TYR A 59 -7.70 2.78 -6.31
N MET A 60 -7.42 3.19 -7.55
CA MET A 60 -6.40 4.20 -7.84
C MET A 60 -6.99 5.55 -8.23
N PHE A 61 -8.22 5.83 -7.79
CA PHE A 61 -8.90 7.07 -8.08
C PHE A 61 -8.11 8.28 -7.56
N ASN A 62 -7.95 9.31 -8.38
CA ASN A 62 -7.22 10.54 -8.05
C ASN A 62 -5.74 10.33 -7.67
N CYS A 63 -5.17 9.18 -7.91
CA CYS A 63 -3.74 8.97 -7.75
C CYS A 63 -3.00 9.53 -8.95
N LEU A 64 -1.86 10.18 -8.72
CA LEU A 64 -1.07 10.79 -9.79
C LEU A 64 0.04 9.87 -10.29
N ALA A 65 0.35 8.82 -9.55
CA ALA A 65 1.43 7.90 -9.90
C ALA A 65 0.98 6.45 -9.71
N PRO A 66 1.48 5.52 -10.53
CA PRO A 66 1.22 4.10 -10.30
C PRO A 66 1.88 3.65 -9.00
N LEU A 67 1.36 2.58 -8.41
CA LEU A 67 1.81 2.06 -7.12
C LEU A 67 1.95 0.54 -7.17
N ASP A 68 2.89 0.03 -6.38
CA ASP A 68 2.91 -1.38 -6.03
C ASP A 68 2.08 -1.56 -4.75
N ILE A 69 1.17 -2.52 -4.74
CA ILE A 69 0.31 -2.78 -3.60
C ILE A 69 0.63 -4.17 -3.04
N LEU A 70 0.88 -4.22 -1.73
CA LEU A 70 1.09 -5.47 -1.00
C LEU A 70 -0.09 -5.68 -0.06
N PHE A 71 -0.70 -6.86 -0.11
CA PHE A 71 -1.71 -7.25 0.88
C PHE A 71 -1.05 -8.16 1.90
N LEU A 72 -1.19 -7.83 3.18
CA LEU A 72 -0.55 -8.56 4.27
C LEU A 72 -1.58 -9.17 5.20
N ASN A 73 -1.25 -10.33 5.74
CA ASN A 73 -1.97 -10.87 6.88
C ASN A 73 -0.96 -11.46 7.86
N ASP A 74 -1.02 -11.01 9.10
CA ASP A 74 -0.10 -11.43 10.16
C ASP A 74 1.38 -11.34 9.72
N GLY A 75 1.73 -10.21 9.07
CA GLY A 75 3.10 -9.94 8.64
C GLY A 75 3.56 -10.71 7.41
N ARG A 76 2.68 -11.41 6.71
CA ARG A 76 3.04 -12.13 5.49
C ARG A 76 2.32 -11.55 4.29
N ILE A 77 3.05 -11.46 3.18
CA ILE A 77 2.47 -11.04 1.90
C ILE A 77 1.58 -12.17 1.38
N ILE A 78 0.28 -11.90 1.28
CA ILE A 78 -0.68 -12.91 0.82
C ILE A 78 -1.11 -12.66 -0.62
N ASP A 79 -0.95 -11.42 -1.11
CA ASP A 79 -1.24 -11.06 -2.48
C ASP A 79 -0.52 -9.76 -2.83
N MET A 80 -0.38 -9.47 -4.13
CA MET A 80 0.31 -8.28 -4.61
C MET A 80 -0.33 -7.78 -5.89
N SER A 81 -0.25 -6.47 -6.11
CA SER A 81 -0.59 -5.84 -7.38
C SER A 81 0.58 -4.96 -7.81
N PRO A 82 1.47 -5.45 -8.69
CA PRO A 82 2.63 -4.67 -9.13
C PRO A 82 2.23 -3.65 -10.19
N LYS A 83 2.90 -2.48 -10.15
CA LYS A 83 2.75 -1.41 -11.15
C LYS A 83 1.28 -1.12 -11.46
N THR A 84 0.49 -0.98 -10.40
CA THR A 84 -0.94 -0.73 -10.50
C THR A 84 -1.15 0.64 -11.13
N PRO A 85 -1.80 0.74 -12.30
CA PRO A 85 -1.90 2.00 -13.02
C PRO A 85 -2.86 2.97 -12.35
N ILE A 86 -2.67 4.26 -12.62
CA ILE A 86 -3.61 5.29 -12.16
C ILE A 86 -4.97 5.06 -12.83
N CYS A 87 -6.02 5.52 -12.16
CA CYS A 87 -7.36 5.54 -12.75
C CYS A 87 -7.60 6.93 -13.34
N SER A 88 -7.78 7.00 -14.65
CA SER A 88 -8.00 8.26 -15.36
C SER A 88 -9.48 8.63 -15.47
N ASN A 89 -10.38 7.83 -14.91
CA ASN A 89 -11.80 8.13 -14.91
C ASN A 89 -12.12 9.26 -13.92
N THR A 90 -13.12 10.07 -14.25
CA THR A 90 -13.59 11.13 -13.36
C THR A 90 -14.60 10.61 -12.35
N ASP A 91 -15.20 9.45 -12.62
CA ASP A 91 -16.16 8.79 -11.74
C ASP A 91 -15.42 7.67 -10.98
N PRO A 92 -15.33 7.76 -9.65
CA PRO A 92 -14.65 6.71 -8.88
C PRO A 92 -15.28 5.33 -9.07
N ASP A 93 -16.58 5.26 -9.35
CA ASP A 93 -17.26 3.98 -9.54
C ASP A 93 -16.83 3.26 -10.83
N GLU A 94 -16.16 3.96 -11.73
CA GLU A 94 -15.64 3.38 -12.97
C GLU A 94 -14.17 2.96 -12.86
N CYS A 95 -13.54 3.19 -11.73
CA CYS A 95 -12.17 2.73 -11.52
C CYS A 95 -12.12 1.23 -11.29
N GLN A 96 -11.09 0.60 -11.81
CA GLN A 96 -10.84 -0.80 -11.52
C GLN A 96 -10.63 -1.00 -10.02
N LEU A 97 -11.18 -2.08 -9.49
CA LEU A 97 -10.99 -2.47 -8.10
C LEU A 97 -9.92 -3.56 -8.01
N TYR A 98 -9.04 -3.44 -7.04
CA TYR A 98 -7.99 -4.41 -6.78
C TYR A 98 -8.26 -5.08 -5.45
N GLU A 99 -8.25 -6.40 -5.44
CA GLU A 99 -8.65 -7.20 -4.29
C GLU A 99 -7.60 -8.25 -4.00
N SER A 100 -7.53 -8.65 -2.73
CA SER A 100 -6.77 -9.84 -2.34
C SER A 100 -7.64 -11.08 -2.49
N SER A 101 -7.00 -12.21 -2.78
CA SER A 101 -7.67 -13.49 -2.83
C SER A 101 -8.17 -13.96 -1.46
N GLN A 102 -7.59 -13.43 -0.38
CA GLN A 102 -7.90 -13.80 0.99
C GLN A 102 -8.01 -12.57 1.88
N PRO A 103 -8.64 -12.70 3.07
CA PRO A 103 -8.69 -11.59 4.02
C PRO A 103 -7.30 -11.11 4.40
N PHE A 104 -7.15 -9.80 4.61
CA PHE A 104 -5.89 -9.16 4.98
C PHE A 104 -6.13 -8.21 6.15
N ASP A 105 -5.10 -8.00 6.96
CA ASP A 105 -5.17 -7.07 8.10
C ASP A 105 -4.40 -5.77 7.83
N ASN A 106 -3.74 -5.68 6.69
CA ASN A 106 -3.02 -4.46 6.30
C ASN A 106 -2.78 -4.51 4.79
N TRP A 107 -2.70 -3.33 4.15
CA TRP A 107 -2.09 -3.27 2.82
C TRP A 107 -1.08 -2.13 2.82
N ILE A 108 -0.07 -2.27 1.97
CA ILE A 108 1.01 -1.30 1.86
C ILE A 108 1.08 -0.85 0.42
N GLU A 109 1.14 0.46 0.22
CA GLU A 109 1.35 1.06 -1.09
C GLU A 109 2.77 1.61 -1.15
N LEU A 110 3.49 1.19 -2.18
CA LEU A 110 4.88 1.54 -2.41
C LEU A 110 5.02 2.15 -3.80
N ARG A 111 6.13 2.84 -4.02
CA ARG A 111 6.48 3.32 -5.35
C ARG A 111 6.47 2.16 -6.34
N SER A 112 5.92 2.41 -7.52
CA SER A 112 5.89 1.43 -8.61
C SER A 112 7.29 0.88 -8.88
N GLY A 113 7.41 -0.44 -8.96
CA GLY A 113 8.68 -1.13 -9.16
C GLY A 113 9.34 -1.63 -7.87
N SER A 114 8.77 -1.32 -6.69
CA SER A 114 9.33 -1.74 -5.41
C SER A 114 9.31 -3.25 -5.23
N ILE A 115 8.28 -3.92 -5.71
CA ILE A 115 8.18 -5.38 -5.61
C ILE A 115 9.41 -6.03 -6.25
N ASN A 116 9.76 -5.58 -7.44
CA ASN A 116 10.94 -6.09 -8.15
C ASN A 116 12.23 -5.62 -7.47
N ARG A 117 12.28 -4.35 -7.09
CA ARG A 117 13.49 -3.77 -6.48
C ARG A 117 13.88 -4.46 -5.18
N PHE A 118 12.91 -4.77 -4.34
CA PHE A 118 13.15 -5.38 -3.02
C PHE A 118 12.97 -6.91 -3.04
N ASP A 119 12.76 -7.49 -4.21
CA ASP A 119 12.60 -8.93 -4.41
C ASP A 119 11.49 -9.50 -3.54
N LEU A 120 10.33 -8.83 -3.56
CA LEU A 120 9.18 -9.24 -2.75
C LEU A 120 8.40 -10.34 -3.46
N SER A 121 7.87 -11.28 -2.69
CA SER A 121 7.06 -12.38 -3.24
C SER A 121 5.97 -12.78 -2.26
N ILE A 122 4.93 -13.41 -2.78
CA ILE A 122 3.85 -13.96 -1.96
C ILE A 122 4.45 -15.01 -1.02
N GLY A 123 4.05 -14.96 0.25
CA GLY A 123 4.60 -15.78 1.31
C GLY A 123 5.74 -15.12 2.07
N GLY A 124 6.30 -14.04 1.53
CA GLY A 124 7.40 -13.32 2.17
C GLY A 124 6.96 -12.62 3.45
N GLN A 125 7.88 -12.54 4.41
CA GLN A 125 7.63 -11.90 5.69
C GLN A 125 7.99 -10.42 5.62
N VAL A 126 7.14 -9.59 6.24
CA VAL A 126 7.37 -8.17 6.40
C VAL A 126 7.24 -7.85 7.88
N ASP A 127 8.33 -7.36 8.49
CA ASP A 127 8.29 -6.93 9.88
C ASP A 127 7.93 -5.44 9.93
N LEU A 128 6.84 -5.12 10.60
CA LEU A 128 6.39 -3.73 10.79
C LEU A 128 6.81 -3.27 12.18
N ILE A 129 7.67 -2.28 12.21
CA ILE A 129 8.30 -1.79 13.45
C ILE A 129 7.93 -0.32 13.64
N ALA A 130 7.36 0.01 14.79
CA ALA A 130 7.07 1.41 15.13
C ALA A 130 8.37 2.20 15.28
N ILE A 131 8.39 3.41 14.76
CA ILE A 131 9.57 4.29 14.80
C ILE A 131 9.24 5.65 15.40
#